data_82691982cdc76cfdd7a1be793669b7c2
#
_entry.id   82691982cdc76cfdd7a1be793669b7c2
#
_cell.length_a   1.000
_cell.length_b   1.000
_cell.length_c   1.000
_cell.angle_alpha   90.00
_cell.angle_beta   90.00
_cell.angle_gamma   90.00
#
_symmetry.space_group_name_H-M   'P 1'
#
loop_
_entity.id
_entity.type
_entity.pdbx_description
1 polymer ?
#
loop_
_entity_poly.entity_id
_entity_poly.type
_entity_poly.pdbx_seq_one_letter_code
_entity_poly.pdbx_strand_id
1 'polypeptide(L)'
;MRIMALDVGSQTIGVAVSDLFGWTAQGLETIRHTTREADFKRLRELVDEYKVEEFVLGMPLNMNGTKGMRAKRTEAFAEELAKAFPEVPYHFWDERLTTVMAQKQLIAADVSRKKRKKVIDKMAAVVILEGYLQHLAFKSKGIQS
;
A
#
# COMPACT_ATOMS: atom_id res chain seq x y z
N MET A 1 12.91 6.92 -8.94
CA MET A 1 11.67 7.50 -8.38
C MET A 1 11.18 6.68 -7.20
N ARG A 2 10.90 7.30 -6.08
CA ARG A 2 10.39 6.60 -4.89
C ARG A 2 8.88 6.60 -4.86
N ILE A 3 8.33 5.43 -4.70
CA ILE A 3 6.89 5.19 -4.62
C ILE A 3 6.58 4.66 -3.23
N MET A 4 5.55 5.20 -2.59
CA MET A 4 5.08 4.73 -1.29
C MET A 4 3.74 4.03 -1.45
N ALA A 5 3.66 2.81 -0.94
CA ALA A 5 2.40 2.06 -0.94
C ALA A 5 1.72 2.19 0.42
N LEU A 6 0.41 2.33 0.38
CA LEU A 6 -0.42 2.44 1.58
C LEU A 6 -1.51 1.37 1.56
N ASP A 7 -1.60 0.63 2.64
CA ASP A 7 -2.70 -0.31 2.88
C ASP A 7 -3.58 0.29 3.97
N VAL A 8 -4.72 0.85 3.57
CA VAL A 8 -5.59 1.61 4.47
C VAL A 8 -6.62 0.69 5.10
N GLY A 9 -6.43 0.36 6.37
CA GLY A 9 -7.36 -0.44 7.15
C GLY A 9 -8.25 0.41 8.05
N SER A 10 -9.12 -0.23 8.81
CA SER A 10 -10.00 0.46 9.76
C SER A 10 -9.25 0.99 10.97
N GLN A 11 -8.16 0.34 11.37
CA GLN A 11 -7.39 0.69 12.56
C GLN A 11 -5.96 1.07 12.28
N THR A 12 -5.44 0.69 11.12
CA THR A 12 -4.02 0.90 10.79
C THR A 12 -3.83 1.27 9.33
N ILE A 13 -2.68 1.87 9.03
CA ILE A 13 -2.19 2.09 7.68
C ILE A 13 -0.85 1.39 7.57
N GLY A 14 -0.77 0.34 6.74
CA GLY A 14 0.50 -0.29 6.41
C GLY A 14 1.25 0.56 5.40
N VAL A 15 2.55 0.76 5.60
CA VAL A 15 3.37 1.63 4.76
C VAL A 15 4.59 0.88 4.24
N ALA A 16 4.80 0.96 2.94
CA ALA A 16 6.00 0.43 2.29
C ALA A 16 6.54 1.48 1.33
N VAL A 17 7.83 1.39 1.02
CA VAL A 17 8.47 2.33 0.10
C VAL A 17 9.39 1.57 -0.85
N SER A 18 9.50 2.06 -2.09
CA SER A 18 10.44 1.51 -3.05
C SER A 18 11.86 2.05 -2.80
N ASP A 19 12.86 1.36 -3.36
CA ASP A 19 14.20 1.90 -3.43
C ASP A 19 14.24 3.09 -4.42
N LEU A 20 15.40 3.73 -4.53
CA LEU A 20 15.55 4.90 -5.42
C LEU A 20 15.31 4.58 -6.88
N PHE A 21 15.57 3.33 -7.28
CA PHE A 21 15.40 2.89 -8.66
C PHE A 21 14.01 2.34 -8.97
N GLY A 22 13.18 2.15 -7.93
CA GLY A 22 11.85 1.59 -8.11
C GLY A 22 11.84 0.10 -8.43
N TRP A 23 12.84 -0.66 -7.98
CA TRP A 23 12.95 -2.10 -8.25
C TRP A 23 12.44 -2.98 -7.13
N THR A 24 12.65 -2.55 -5.88
CA THR A 24 12.31 -3.37 -4.72
C THR A 24 11.39 -2.61 -3.77
N ALA A 25 10.61 -3.35 -3.00
CA ALA A 25 9.69 -2.80 -2.01
C ALA A 25 10.19 -3.16 -0.61
N GLN A 26 10.18 -2.18 0.29
CA GLN A 26 10.58 -2.33 1.68
C GLN A 26 9.45 -1.88 2.59
N GLY A 27 9.07 -2.73 3.56
CA GLY A 27 8.10 -2.33 4.57
C GLY A 27 8.71 -1.34 5.53
N LEU A 28 8.03 -0.23 5.80
CA LEU A 28 8.51 0.80 6.72
C LEU A 28 7.90 0.66 8.10
N GLU A 29 6.59 0.77 8.19
CA GLU A 29 5.91 0.72 9.48
C GLU A 29 4.40 0.53 9.28
N THR A 30 3.71 0.27 10.38
CA THR A 30 2.26 0.27 10.44
C THR A 30 1.85 1.43 11.33
N ILE A 31 1.14 2.41 10.77
CA ILE A 31 0.65 3.56 11.51
C ILE A 31 -0.68 3.18 12.13
N ARG A 32 -0.80 3.32 13.45
CA ARG A 32 -2.08 3.09 14.13
C ARG A 32 -2.90 4.38 14.07
N HIS A 33 -4.14 4.27 13.58
CA HIS A 33 -5.03 5.42 13.51
C HIS A 33 -5.27 6.03 14.88
N THR A 34 -5.11 7.33 14.98
CA THR A 34 -5.52 8.13 16.12
C THR A 34 -6.46 9.23 15.64
N THR A 35 -5.92 10.25 14.99
CA THR A 35 -6.71 11.26 14.29
C THR A 35 -6.21 11.33 12.86
N ARG A 36 -7.05 11.82 11.95
CA ARG A 36 -6.62 11.99 10.55
C ARG A 36 -5.44 12.96 10.44
N GLU A 37 -5.46 14.00 11.27
CA GLU A 37 -4.38 14.98 11.32
C GLU A 37 -3.06 14.33 11.74
N ALA A 38 -3.07 13.51 12.78
CA ALA A 38 -1.86 12.81 13.25
C ALA A 38 -1.35 11.81 12.23
N ASP A 39 -2.25 11.08 11.57
CA ASP A 39 -1.90 10.12 10.52
C ASP A 39 -1.18 10.83 9.38
N PHE A 40 -1.71 11.95 8.90
CA PHE A 40 -1.10 12.70 7.81
C PHE A 40 0.19 13.40 8.23
N LYS A 41 0.31 13.81 9.50
CA LYS A 41 1.56 14.33 10.01
C LYS A 41 2.67 13.29 9.93
N ARG A 42 2.37 12.05 10.34
CA ARG A 42 3.35 10.96 10.25
C ARG A 42 3.69 10.63 8.81
N LEU A 43 2.69 10.60 7.93
CA LEU A 43 2.94 10.38 6.51
C LEU A 43 3.80 11.49 5.90
N ARG A 44 3.59 12.75 6.30
CA ARG A 44 4.41 13.86 5.84
C ARG A 44 5.87 13.67 6.24
N GLU A 45 6.11 13.22 7.47
CA GLU A 45 7.48 12.94 7.92
C GLU A 45 8.13 11.87 7.04
N LEU A 46 7.40 10.79 6.73
CA LEU A 46 7.91 9.71 5.89
C LEU A 46 8.11 10.14 4.44
N VAL A 47 7.17 10.90 3.89
CA VAL A 47 7.28 11.42 2.52
C VAL A 47 8.52 12.30 2.38
N ASP A 48 8.77 13.16 3.36
CA ASP A 48 9.92 14.06 3.34
C ASP A 48 11.24 13.30 3.55
N GLU A 49 11.24 12.33 4.48
CA GLU A 49 12.42 11.53 4.78
C GLU A 49 12.88 10.69 3.57
N TYR A 50 11.93 10.02 2.92
CA TYR A 50 12.22 9.14 1.79
C TYR A 50 12.08 9.82 0.44
N LYS A 51 11.70 11.10 0.42
CA LYS A 51 11.51 11.88 -0.82
C LYS A 51 10.56 11.18 -1.78
N VAL A 52 9.39 10.83 -1.26
CA VAL A 52 8.36 10.11 -2.01
C VAL A 52 7.78 11.00 -3.09
N GLU A 53 7.67 10.47 -4.29
CA GLU A 53 7.16 11.20 -5.46
C GLU A 53 5.77 10.74 -5.90
N GLU A 54 5.32 9.57 -5.42
CA GLU A 54 4.06 8.97 -5.84
C GLU A 54 3.53 8.05 -4.76
N PHE A 55 2.19 8.00 -4.60
CA PHE A 55 1.52 7.03 -3.73
C PHE A 55 0.83 5.96 -4.57
N VAL A 56 0.83 4.73 -4.07
CA VAL A 56 -0.07 3.69 -4.55
C VAL A 56 -0.87 3.14 -3.38
N LEU A 57 -2.20 3.11 -3.51
CA LEU A 57 -3.08 2.61 -2.47
C LEU A 57 -3.71 1.29 -2.93
N GLY A 58 -3.67 0.28 -2.06
CA GLY A 58 -4.37 -0.96 -2.35
C GLY A 58 -5.87 -0.73 -2.33
N MET A 59 -6.56 -1.19 -3.36
CA MET A 59 -8.02 -1.07 -3.48
C MET A 59 -8.65 -2.42 -3.16
N PRO A 60 -9.32 -2.57 -2.02
CA PRO A 60 -9.91 -3.85 -1.62
C PRO A 60 -11.31 -4.04 -2.25
N LEU A 61 -11.33 -4.51 -3.49
CA LEU A 61 -12.59 -4.81 -4.19
C LEU A 61 -13.15 -6.16 -3.78
N ASN A 62 -14.47 -6.31 -3.89
CA ASN A 62 -15.11 -7.61 -3.78
C ASN A 62 -14.68 -8.51 -4.94
N MET A 63 -14.85 -9.83 -4.79
CA MET A 63 -14.41 -10.78 -5.82
C MET A 63 -15.05 -10.52 -7.19
N ASN A 64 -16.26 -9.97 -7.22
CA ASN A 64 -16.94 -9.62 -8.47
C ASN A 64 -16.57 -8.24 -9.01
N GLY A 65 -15.58 -7.56 -8.40
CA GLY A 65 -15.13 -6.25 -8.82
C GLY A 65 -15.92 -5.07 -8.28
N THR A 66 -16.97 -5.32 -7.49
CA THR A 66 -17.75 -4.24 -6.89
C THR A 66 -17.06 -3.64 -5.67
N LYS A 67 -17.42 -2.40 -5.33
CA LYS A 67 -16.85 -1.68 -4.20
C LYS A 67 -17.69 -1.90 -2.94
N GLY A 68 -17.07 -2.50 -1.92
CA GLY A 68 -17.67 -2.64 -0.59
C GLY A 68 -17.28 -1.45 0.30
N MET A 69 -17.56 -1.57 1.60
CA MET A 69 -17.27 -0.51 2.57
C MET A 69 -15.78 -0.21 2.67
N ARG A 70 -14.93 -1.23 2.59
CA ARG A 70 -13.48 -1.04 2.66
C ARG A 70 -12.96 -0.24 1.47
N ALA A 71 -13.48 -0.51 0.28
CA ALA A 71 -13.11 0.22 -0.93
C ALA A 71 -13.54 1.69 -0.83
N LYS A 72 -14.74 1.94 -0.33
CA LYS A 72 -15.24 3.31 -0.13
C LYS A 72 -14.39 4.06 0.90
N ARG A 73 -13.95 3.39 1.95
CA ARG A 73 -13.05 3.98 2.96
C ARG A 73 -11.72 4.37 2.33
N THR A 74 -11.17 3.50 1.48
CA THR A 74 -9.91 3.77 0.79
C THR A 74 -10.06 4.96 -0.16
N GLU A 75 -11.17 5.05 -0.88
CA GLU A 75 -11.44 6.19 -1.76
C GLU A 75 -11.54 7.50 -0.98
N ALA A 76 -12.26 7.48 0.15
CA ALA A 76 -12.38 8.67 1.01
C ALA A 76 -11.02 9.10 1.56
N PHE A 77 -10.21 8.13 1.99
CA PHE A 77 -8.86 8.41 2.45
C PHE A 77 -8.01 9.03 1.32
N ALA A 78 -8.11 8.50 0.12
CA ALA A 78 -7.35 9.00 -1.02
C ALA A 78 -7.71 10.46 -1.36
N GLU A 79 -8.98 10.82 -1.24
CA GLU A 79 -9.41 12.22 -1.45
C GLU A 79 -8.77 13.15 -0.43
N GLU A 80 -8.74 12.77 0.85
CA GLU A 80 -8.11 13.56 1.89
C GLU A 80 -6.58 13.59 1.71
N LEU A 81 -5.99 12.47 1.31
CA LEU A 81 -4.57 12.37 1.02
C LEU A 81 -4.17 13.34 -0.10
N ALA A 82 -4.96 13.41 -1.16
CA ALA A 82 -4.69 14.30 -2.28
C ALA A 82 -4.73 15.78 -1.85
N LYS A 83 -5.60 16.13 -0.91
CA LYS A 83 -5.66 17.49 -0.37
C LYS A 83 -4.45 17.80 0.51
N ALA A 84 -3.99 16.82 1.29
CA ALA A 84 -2.85 17.00 2.19
C ALA A 84 -1.51 16.98 1.43
N PHE A 85 -1.45 16.25 0.31
CA PHE A 85 -0.23 16.09 -0.49
C PHE A 85 -0.53 16.40 -1.96
N PRO A 86 -0.86 17.67 -2.29
CA PRO A 86 -1.22 18.02 -3.66
C PRO A 86 -0.06 17.85 -4.65
N GLU A 87 1.16 17.80 -4.17
CA GLU A 87 2.36 17.61 -4.98
C GLU A 87 2.68 16.15 -5.28
N VAL A 88 1.98 15.19 -4.63
CA VAL A 88 2.25 13.77 -4.78
C VAL A 88 1.04 13.09 -5.40
N PRO A 89 1.11 12.64 -6.66
CA PRO A 89 0.00 11.91 -7.26
C PRO A 89 -0.22 10.56 -6.61
N TYR A 90 -1.44 10.04 -6.73
CA TYR A 90 -1.76 8.72 -6.21
C TYR A 90 -2.43 7.86 -7.27
N HIS A 91 -2.29 6.53 -7.12
CA HIS A 91 -2.91 5.52 -7.97
C HIS A 91 -3.48 4.42 -7.09
N PHE A 92 -4.49 3.71 -7.58
CA PHE A 92 -5.03 2.55 -6.89
C PHE A 92 -4.48 1.26 -7.50
N TRP A 93 -4.30 0.27 -6.67
CA TRP A 93 -3.90 -1.08 -7.06
C TRP A 93 -4.90 -2.10 -6.55
N ASP A 94 -5.40 -2.98 -7.42
CA ASP A 94 -6.38 -4.01 -7.06
C ASP A 94 -5.74 -5.07 -6.19
N GLU A 95 -6.22 -5.22 -4.95
CA GLU A 95 -5.67 -6.15 -3.96
C GLU A 95 -6.21 -7.57 -4.05
N ARG A 96 -7.18 -7.85 -4.91
CA ARG A 96 -7.93 -9.12 -4.88
C ARG A 96 -7.05 -10.37 -4.87
N LEU A 97 -5.90 -10.34 -5.52
CA LEU A 97 -5.02 -11.50 -5.63
C LEU A 97 -3.78 -11.43 -4.73
N THR A 98 -3.33 -10.23 -4.37
CA THR A 98 -2.07 -10.04 -3.65
C THR A 98 -2.13 -10.49 -2.19
N THR A 99 -3.24 -10.21 -1.49
CA THR A 99 -3.41 -10.62 -0.09
C THR A 99 -3.41 -12.14 0.05
N VAL A 100 -4.05 -12.85 -0.88
CA VAL A 100 -4.09 -14.30 -0.88
C VAL A 100 -2.68 -14.89 -1.00
N MET A 101 -1.85 -14.32 -1.87
CA MET A 101 -0.47 -14.77 -2.04
C MET A 101 0.35 -14.56 -0.77
N ALA A 102 0.22 -13.40 -0.13
CA ALA A 102 0.92 -13.10 1.12
C ALA A 102 0.55 -14.09 2.21
N GLN A 103 -0.73 -14.41 2.37
CA GLN A 103 -1.20 -15.40 3.35
C GLN A 103 -0.63 -16.78 3.09
N LYS A 104 -0.61 -17.21 1.84
CA LYS A 104 -0.05 -18.52 1.47
C LYS A 104 1.43 -18.60 1.80
N GLN A 105 2.19 -17.54 1.55
CA GLN A 105 3.61 -17.50 1.88
C GLN A 105 3.85 -17.61 3.38
N LEU A 106 3.05 -16.92 4.19
CA LEU A 106 3.18 -16.95 5.64
C LEU A 106 2.78 -18.29 6.23
N ILE A 107 1.77 -18.95 5.69
CA ILE A 107 1.36 -20.29 6.09
C ILE A 107 2.48 -21.28 5.78
N ALA A 108 3.08 -21.20 4.62
CA ALA A 108 4.19 -22.06 4.23
C ALA A 108 5.42 -21.84 5.13
N ALA A 109 5.61 -20.67 5.68
CA ALA A 109 6.68 -20.35 6.61
C ALA A 109 6.37 -20.71 8.06
N ASP A 110 5.21 -21.32 8.33
CA ASP A 110 4.77 -21.78 9.66
C ASP A 110 4.78 -20.68 10.72
N VAL A 111 4.24 -19.51 10.36
CA VAL A 111 4.16 -18.35 11.26
C VAL A 111 2.89 -18.45 12.11
N SER A 112 2.97 -18.17 13.42
CA SER A 112 1.82 -18.23 14.32
C SER A 112 0.71 -17.27 13.87
N ARG A 113 -0.56 -17.61 14.22
CA ARG A 113 -1.72 -16.85 13.79
C ARG A 113 -1.65 -15.37 14.20
N LYS A 114 -1.20 -15.09 15.44
CA LYS A 114 -1.07 -13.72 15.94
C LYS A 114 0.03 -12.95 15.23
N LYS A 115 1.18 -13.60 15.03
CA LYS A 115 2.30 -13.00 14.29
C LYS A 115 1.94 -12.81 12.82
N ARG A 116 1.19 -13.78 12.22
CA ARG A 116 0.73 -13.65 10.83
C ARG A 116 -0.09 -12.39 10.61
N LYS A 117 -0.99 -12.05 11.54
CA LYS A 117 -1.82 -10.86 11.41
C LYS A 117 -0.98 -9.60 11.33
N LYS A 118 0.00 -9.44 12.24
CA LYS A 118 0.90 -8.28 12.25
C LYS A 118 1.77 -8.21 11.00
N VAL A 119 2.29 -9.35 10.57
CA VAL A 119 3.15 -9.42 9.39
C VAL A 119 2.32 -9.18 8.11
N ILE A 120 1.09 -9.69 8.03
CA ILE A 120 0.21 -9.46 6.90
C ILE A 120 -0.10 -7.97 6.74
N ASP A 121 -0.39 -7.25 7.83
CA ASP A 121 -0.67 -5.81 7.77
C ASP A 121 0.52 -5.04 7.18
N LYS A 122 1.74 -5.41 7.57
CA LYS A 122 2.96 -4.82 7.03
C LYS A 122 3.25 -5.32 5.61
N MET A 123 3.09 -6.64 5.38
CA MET A 123 3.36 -7.24 4.09
C MET A 123 2.33 -6.88 3.03
N ALA A 124 1.10 -6.54 3.42
CA ALA A 124 0.10 -6.12 2.45
C ALA A 124 0.57 -4.91 1.66
N ALA A 125 1.15 -3.92 2.34
CA ALA A 125 1.71 -2.75 1.66
C ALA A 125 2.90 -3.13 0.76
N VAL A 126 3.77 -4.04 1.22
CA VAL A 126 4.89 -4.53 0.42
C VAL A 126 4.41 -5.25 -0.84
N VAL A 127 3.41 -6.12 -0.70
CA VAL A 127 2.86 -6.88 -1.84
C VAL A 127 2.17 -5.96 -2.84
N ILE A 128 1.42 -4.96 -2.35
CA ILE A 128 0.82 -3.93 -3.20
C ILE A 128 1.92 -3.24 -4.02
N LEU A 129 2.98 -2.82 -3.36
CA LEU A 129 4.06 -2.09 -4.01
C LEU A 129 4.81 -2.98 -5.00
N GLU A 130 5.11 -4.21 -4.65
CA GLU A 130 5.77 -5.16 -5.57
C GLU A 130 4.95 -5.36 -6.84
N GLY A 131 3.63 -5.56 -6.70
CA GLY A 131 2.74 -5.71 -7.84
C GLY A 131 2.75 -4.48 -8.73
N TYR A 132 2.68 -3.30 -8.12
CA TYR A 132 2.69 -2.05 -8.87
C TYR A 132 4.03 -1.82 -9.59
N LEU A 133 5.15 -2.07 -8.91
CA LEU A 133 6.48 -1.93 -9.52
C LEU A 133 6.66 -2.89 -10.68
N GLN A 134 6.17 -4.12 -10.56
CA GLN A 134 6.21 -5.10 -11.62
C GLN A 134 5.39 -4.64 -12.83
N HIS A 135 4.20 -4.08 -12.57
CA HIS A 135 3.36 -3.51 -13.61
C HIS A 135 4.08 -2.39 -14.36
N LEU A 136 4.73 -1.48 -13.64
CA LEU A 136 5.49 -0.39 -14.24
C LEU A 136 6.66 -0.90 -15.07
N ALA A 137 7.35 -1.94 -14.59
CA ALA A 137 8.47 -2.53 -15.32
C ALA A 137 8.02 -3.14 -16.66
N PHE A 138 6.90 -3.86 -16.66
CA PHE A 138 6.34 -4.40 -17.90
C PHE A 138 5.94 -3.30 -18.87
N LYS A 139 5.29 -2.25 -18.33
CA LYS A 139 4.85 -1.12 -19.14
C LYS A 139 6.03 -0.38 -19.78
N SER A 140 7.13 -0.18 -19.03
CA SER A 140 8.32 0.49 -19.56
C SER A 140 9.04 -0.32 -20.62
N LYS A 141 8.90 -1.66 -20.60
CA LYS A 141 9.45 -2.55 -21.63
C LYS A 141 8.53 -2.71 -22.84
N GLY A 142 7.41 -1.98 -22.88
CA GLY A 142 6.45 -2.10 -23.97
C GLY A 142 5.60 -3.36 -23.93
N ILE A 143 5.64 -4.10 -22.82
CA ILE A 143 4.85 -5.32 -22.66
C ILE A 143 3.50 -4.92 -22.06
N GLN A 144 2.42 -5.20 -22.80
CA GLN A 144 1.07 -4.95 -22.31
C GLN A 144 0.60 -6.16 -21.52
N SER A 145 0.17 -5.92 -20.31
CA SER A 145 -0.42 -6.94 -19.46
C SER A 145 -1.93 -7.01 -19.65
#